data_668a8826386bd76a92f5518bae62b5c1
#
_entry.id   668a8826386bd76a92f5518bae62b5c1
#
_cell.length_a   1.000
_cell.length_b   1.000
_cell.length_c   1.000
_cell.angle_alpha   90.00
_cell.angle_beta   90.00
_cell.angle_gamma   90.00
#
_symmetry.space_group_name_H-M   'P 1'
#
loop_
_entity.id
_entity.type
_entity.pdbx_description
1 polymer ?
#
loop_
_entity_poly.entity_id
_entity_poly.type
_entity_poly.pdbx_seq_one_letter_code
_entity_poly.pdbx_strand_id
1 'polypeptide(L)'
;NKLYEELHKLSSNEVLYMKTLELTKLIQEYLLDLEQETNYILEFNNEVEMNALFKAVDLKCEDSGEDFFERLVKYIKVLVDLLSVKLVVFINARCFLNDERIRRLCEEIKYMEIKGLFIENSEKTCVEGMERYIIDKDKCEIY
;
A
#
# COMPACT_ATOMS: atom_id res chain seq x y z
N ASN A 1 9.35 1.34 6.39
CA ASN A 1 8.60 1.41 5.12
C ASN A 1 7.39 0.47 5.23
N LYS A 2 6.17 1.05 5.24
CA LYS A 2 4.92 0.28 5.37
C LYS A 2 4.82 -0.86 4.34
N LEU A 3 5.23 -0.63 3.10
CA LEU A 3 5.26 -1.67 2.06
C LEU A 3 6.07 -2.90 2.51
N TYR A 4 7.28 -2.69 3.04
CA TYR A 4 8.12 -3.80 3.47
C TYR A 4 7.54 -4.54 4.68
N GLU A 5 6.93 -3.83 5.61
CA GLU A 5 6.26 -4.46 6.77
C GLU A 5 5.10 -5.37 6.33
N GLU A 6 4.32 -4.93 5.35
CA GLU A 6 3.20 -5.73 4.83
C GLU A 6 3.69 -6.92 4.01
N LEU A 7 4.70 -6.74 3.17
CA LEU A 7 5.29 -7.83 2.41
C LEU A 7 5.98 -8.85 3.32
N HIS A 8 6.58 -8.39 4.42
CA HIS A 8 7.13 -9.29 5.45
C HIS A 8 6.03 -10.14 6.10
N LYS A 9 4.89 -9.54 6.47
CA LYS A 9 3.75 -10.30 7.01
C LYS A 9 3.22 -11.33 5.99
N LEU A 10 3.15 -10.96 4.71
CA LEU A 10 2.74 -11.88 3.65
C LEU A 10 3.73 -13.02 3.45
N SER A 11 5.03 -12.78 3.53
CA SER A 11 6.06 -13.82 3.41
C SER A 11 6.01 -14.84 4.55
N SER A 12 5.41 -14.46 5.68
CA SER A 12 5.23 -15.30 6.86
C SER A 12 3.83 -15.92 6.98
N ASN A 13 2.93 -15.66 6.03
CA ASN A 13 1.60 -16.24 6.05
C ASN A 13 1.60 -17.71 5.57
N GLU A 14 0.51 -18.45 5.85
CA GLU A 14 0.38 -19.87 5.52
C GLU A 14 0.64 -20.17 4.03
N VAL A 15 0.27 -19.27 3.13
CA VAL A 15 0.38 -19.48 1.68
C VAL A 15 1.83 -19.35 1.19
N LEU A 16 2.58 -18.36 1.71
CA LEU A 16 3.93 -18.04 1.22
C LEU A 16 5.03 -18.58 2.13
N TYR A 17 4.70 -19.03 3.34
CA TYR A 17 5.68 -19.50 4.32
C TYR A 17 6.62 -20.57 3.76
N MET A 18 6.07 -21.59 3.10
CA MET A 18 6.89 -22.67 2.51
C MET A 18 7.83 -22.15 1.44
N LYS A 19 7.38 -21.22 0.59
CA LYS A 19 8.22 -20.58 -0.43
C LYS A 19 9.31 -19.71 0.18
N THR A 20 9.04 -19.05 1.28
CA THR A 20 10.02 -18.24 2.02
C THR A 20 11.09 -19.15 2.63
N LEU A 21 10.71 -20.29 3.18
CA LEU A 21 11.67 -21.30 3.67
C LEU A 21 12.54 -21.87 2.54
N GLU A 22 11.94 -22.21 1.40
CA GLU A 22 12.70 -22.69 0.22
C GLU A 22 13.68 -21.64 -0.28
N LEU A 23 13.27 -20.37 -0.35
CA LEU A 23 14.17 -19.26 -0.72
C LEU A 23 15.33 -19.12 0.26
N THR A 24 15.04 -19.15 1.56
CA THR A 24 16.07 -19.08 2.61
C THR A 24 17.08 -20.21 2.46
N LYS A 25 16.60 -21.43 2.21
CA LYS A 25 17.44 -22.60 1.97
C LYS A 25 18.33 -22.44 0.74
N LEU A 26 17.79 -21.96 -0.37
CA LEU A 26 18.56 -21.70 -1.59
C LEU A 26 19.65 -20.66 -1.39
N ILE A 27 19.38 -19.60 -0.62
CA ILE A 27 20.40 -18.59 -0.26
C ILE A 27 21.52 -19.24 0.56
N GLN A 28 21.18 -20.07 1.54
CA GLN A 28 22.16 -20.77 2.37
C GLN A 28 23.01 -21.74 1.56
N GLU A 29 22.40 -22.54 0.69
CA GLU A 29 23.09 -23.44 -0.23
C GLU A 29 24.11 -22.68 -1.11
N TYR A 30 23.66 -21.55 -1.67
CA TYR A 30 24.54 -20.70 -2.48
C TYR A 30 25.74 -20.14 -1.67
N LEU A 31 25.52 -19.74 -0.42
CA LEU A 31 26.60 -19.25 0.45
C LEU A 31 27.61 -20.38 0.78
N LEU A 32 27.12 -21.61 0.99
CA LEU A 32 27.99 -22.77 1.19
C LEU A 32 28.81 -23.11 -0.08
N ASP A 33 28.20 -23.00 -1.26
CA ASP A 33 28.92 -23.19 -2.52
C ASP A 33 29.99 -22.11 -2.71
N LEU A 34 29.71 -20.84 -2.37
CA LEU A 34 30.74 -19.80 -2.37
C LEU A 34 31.87 -20.06 -1.39
N GLU A 35 31.57 -20.60 -0.21
CA GLU A 35 32.59 -20.98 0.77
C GLU A 35 33.53 -22.05 0.21
N GLN A 36 33.00 -23.05 -0.50
CA GLN A 36 33.78 -24.10 -1.13
C GLN A 36 34.75 -23.60 -2.22
N GLU A 37 34.36 -22.52 -2.92
CA GLU A 37 35.18 -21.89 -3.96
C GLU A 37 36.22 -20.89 -3.38
N THR A 38 36.23 -20.68 -2.08
CA THR A 38 37.16 -19.76 -1.40
C THR A 38 37.97 -20.46 -0.33
N ASN A 39 39.00 -19.80 0.15
CA ASN A 39 39.76 -20.28 1.31
C ASN A 39 39.29 -19.62 2.63
N TYR A 40 38.11 -19.02 2.62
CA TYR A 40 37.52 -18.37 3.79
C TYR A 40 36.51 -19.29 4.45
N ILE A 41 36.38 -19.22 5.76
CA ILE A 41 35.29 -19.80 6.51
C ILE A 41 34.23 -18.69 6.62
N LEU A 42 33.02 -18.93 6.08
CA LEU A 42 31.96 -17.98 6.09
C LEU A 42 30.99 -18.27 7.25
N GLU A 43 30.62 -17.24 7.96
CA GLU A 43 29.55 -17.30 8.96
C GLU A 43 28.33 -16.50 8.45
N PHE A 44 27.15 -17.08 8.54
CA PHE A 44 25.89 -16.40 8.15
C PHE A 44 24.74 -16.84 9.06
N ASN A 45 23.72 -16.01 9.12
CA ASN A 45 22.52 -16.30 9.91
C ASN A 45 21.70 -17.41 9.25
N ASN A 46 21.08 -18.27 10.07
CA ASN A 46 20.18 -19.31 9.59
C ASN A 46 18.85 -18.75 9.06
N GLU A 47 18.52 -17.52 9.40
CA GLU A 47 17.31 -16.83 8.94
C GLU A 47 17.69 -15.66 8.04
N VAL A 48 16.96 -15.52 6.92
CA VAL A 48 17.10 -14.38 6.03
C VAL A 48 16.13 -13.30 6.47
N GLU A 49 16.66 -12.12 6.80
CA GLU A 49 15.83 -10.95 7.13
C GLU A 49 15.19 -10.42 5.85
N MET A 50 13.87 -10.62 5.70
CA MET A 50 13.13 -10.33 4.46
C MET A 50 13.15 -8.84 4.09
N ASN A 51 13.12 -7.94 5.08
CA ASN A 51 13.21 -6.50 4.79
C ASN A 51 14.57 -6.10 4.23
N ALA A 52 15.65 -6.76 4.66
CA ALA A 52 16.98 -6.56 4.09
C ALA A 52 17.05 -7.09 2.65
N LEU A 53 16.43 -8.24 2.38
CA LEU A 53 16.32 -8.77 1.03
C LEU A 53 15.54 -7.84 0.11
N PHE A 54 14.39 -7.30 0.55
CA PHE A 54 13.61 -6.33 -0.23
C PHE A 54 14.42 -5.07 -0.56
N LYS A 55 15.24 -4.59 0.39
CA LYS A 55 16.15 -3.48 0.15
C LYS A 55 17.26 -3.84 -0.85
N ALA A 56 17.82 -5.03 -0.75
CA ALA A 56 18.90 -5.48 -1.62
C ALA A 56 18.48 -5.56 -3.09
N VAL A 57 17.22 -5.90 -3.37
CA VAL A 57 16.66 -5.92 -4.72
C VAL A 57 15.99 -4.60 -5.12
N ASP A 58 16.13 -3.54 -4.30
CA ASP A 58 15.47 -2.22 -4.50
C ASP A 58 13.97 -2.36 -4.77
N LEU A 59 13.31 -3.22 -3.99
CA LEU A 59 11.90 -3.51 -4.18
C LEU A 59 11.04 -2.29 -3.90
N LYS A 60 10.24 -1.88 -4.86
CA LYS A 60 9.33 -0.73 -4.79
C LYS A 60 8.11 -0.97 -5.65
N CYS A 61 7.03 -0.24 -5.35
CA CYS A 61 5.92 -0.17 -6.29
C CYS A 61 6.38 0.48 -7.59
N GLU A 62 5.94 -0.06 -8.71
CA GLU A 62 6.26 0.52 -10.02
C GLU A 62 5.77 1.97 -10.08
N ASP A 63 6.68 2.89 -10.40
CA ASP A 63 6.33 4.27 -10.73
C ASP A 63 6.14 4.34 -12.26
N SER A 64 4.90 4.11 -12.67
CA SER A 64 4.55 3.95 -14.10
C SER A 64 4.50 5.27 -14.87
N GLY A 65 4.97 6.38 -14.31
CA GLY A 65 4.85 7.70 -14.93
C GLY A 65 3.39 8.17 -15.09
N GLU A 66 2.47 7.50 -14.43
CA GLU A 66 1.05 7.81 -14.47
C GLU A 66 0.74 9.15 -13.79
N ASP A 67 -0.37 9.75 -14.19
CA ASP A 67 -0.94 10.92 -13.54
C ASP A 67 -1.14 10.64 -12.03
N PHE A 68 -1.05 11.70 -11.22
CA PHE A 68 -1.26 11.65 -9.77
C PHE A 68 -2.54 10.88 -9.38
N PHE A 69 -3.63 11.04 -10.13
CA PHE A 69 -4.88 10.35 -9.89
C PHE A 69 -4.75 8.82 -10.03
N GLU A 70 -4.11 8.36 -11.09
CA GLU A 70 -3.92 6.92 -11.33
C GLU A 70 -3.02 6.29 -10.24
N ARG A 71 -1.98 6.99 -9.82
CA ARG A 71 -1.12 6.56 -8.70
C ARG A 71 -1.89 6.49 -7.39
N LEU A 72 -2.77 7.46 -7.12
CA LEU A 72 -3.62 7.48 -5.94
C LEU A 72 -4.55 6.25 -5.91
N VAL A 73 -5.23 5.95 -7.02
CA VAL A 73 -6.14 4.80 -7.14
C VAL A 73 -5.36 3.49 -6.94
N LYS A 74 -4.20 3.34 -7.58
CA LYS A 74 -3.33 2.15 -7.38
C LYS A 74 -2.91 2.00 -5.92
N TYR A 75 -2.51 3.10 -5.28
CA TYR A 75 -2.12 3.08 -3.88
C TYR A 75 -3.26 2.63 -2.97
N ILE A 76 -4.48 3.13 -3.20
CA ILE A 76 -5.66 2.70 -2.45
C ILE A 76 -5.94 1.20 -2.66
N LYS A 77 -5.85 0.70 -3.90
CA LYS A 77 -6.00 -0.73 -4.21
C LYS A 77 -5.01 -1.58 -3.43
N VAL A 78 -3.74 -1.18 -3.40
CA VAL A 78 -2.71 -1.87 -2.61
C VAL A 78 -3.05 -1.88 -1.12
N LEU A 79 -3.52 -0.76 -0.55
CA LEU A 79 -3.93 -0.70 0.85
C LEU A 79 -5.13 -1.61 1.15
N VAL A 80 -6.10 -1.68 0.24
CA VAL A 80 -7.27 -2.56 0.39
C VAL A 80 -6.86 -4.03 0.32
N ASP A 81 -6.05 -4.39 -0.66
CA ASP A 81 -5.65 -5.77 -0.89
C ASP A 81 -4.71 -6.30 0.20
N LEU A 82 -3.74 -5.48 0.63
CA LEU A 82 -2.73 -5.91 1.60
C LEU A 82 -3.13 -5.69 3.06
N LEU A 83 -3.90 -4.63 3.33
CA LEU A 83 -4.25 -4.21 4.69
C LEU A 83 -5.72 -4.44 5.03
N SER A 84 -6.53 -4.91 4.09
CA SER A 84 -7.98 -5.05 4.24
C SER A 84 -8.65 -3.76 4.74
N VAL A 85 -8.18 -2.61 4.24
CA VAL A 85 -8.71 -1.28 4.59
C VAL A 85 -10.18 -1.22 4.20
N LYS A 86 -11.03 -0.73 5.11
CA LYS A 86 -12.48 -0.59 4.90
C LYS A 86 -12.94 0.86 4.80
N LEU A 87 -12.11 1.79 5.22
CA LEU A 87 -12.38 3.23 5.18
C LEU A 87 -11.13 3.99 4.77
N VAL A 88 -11.26 4.87 3.81
CA VAL A 88 -10.22 5.84 3.42
C VAL A 88 -10.72 7.25 3.71
N VAL A 89 -9.89 8.05 4.38
CA VAL A 89 -10.19 9.44 4.69
C VAL A 89 -9.34 10.34 3.80
N PHE A 90 -9.98 11.22 3.06
CA PHE A 90 -9.35 12.22 2.20
C PHE A 90 -9.49 13.60 2.85
N ILE A 91 -8.39 14.28 3.06
CA ILE A 91 -8.38 15.63 3.63
C ILE A 91 -8.01 16.62 2.54
N ASN A 92 -8.89 17.61 2.30
CA ASN A 92 -8.72 18.64 1.27
C ASN A 92 -8.42 18.08 -0.13
N ALA A 93 -9.05 16.95 -0.48
CA ALA A 93 -8.84 16.30 -1.78
C ALA A 93 -9.15 17.20 -2.97
N ARG A 94 -10.10 18.13 -2.81
CA ARG A 94 -10.50 19.10 -3.83
C ARG A 94 -9.42 20.15 -4.15
N CYS A 95 -8.35 20.22 -3.38
CA CYS A 95 -7.19 21.04 -3.72
C CYS A 95 -6.36 20.42 -4.87
N PHE A 96 -6.49 19.11 -5.08
CA PHE A 96 -5.67 18.33 -6.03
C PHE A 96 -6.50 17.63 -7.11
N LEU A 97 -7.79 17.38 -6.84
CA LEU A 97 -8.70 16.66 -7.70
C LEU A 97 -9.88 17.56 -8.09
N ASN A 98 -10.18 17.62 -9.37
CA ASN A 98 -11.40 18.28 -9.89
C ASN A 98 -12.64 17.37 -9.68
N ASP A 99 -13.82 17.90 -9.95
CA ASP A 99 -15.09 17.20 -9.73
C ASP A 99 -15.20 15.89 -10.51
N GLU A 100 -14.67 15.83 -11.72
CA GLU A 100 -14.67 14.61 -12.54
C GLU A 100 -13.79 13.52 -11.92
N ARG A 101 -12.61 13.89 -11.44
CA ARG A 101 -11.69 12.95 -10.76
C ARG A 101 -12.26 12.49 -9.41
N ILE A 102 -12.92 13.36 -8.67
CA ILE A 102 -13.64 12.97 -7.44
C ILE A 102 -14.75 11.97 -7.78
N ARG A 103 -15.53 12.18 -8.84
CA ARG A 103 -16.55 11.23 -9.28
C ARG A 103 -15.94 9.87 -9.62
N ARG A 104 -14.88 9.85 -10.42
CA ARG A 104 -14.14 8.62 -10.75
C ARG A 104 -13.60 7.94 -9.49
N LEU A 105 -13.06 8.70 -8.54
CA LEU A 105 -12.58 8.16 -7.27
C LEU A 105 -13.69 7.50 -6.46
N CYS A 106 -14.88 8.11 -6.41
CA CYS A 106 -16.05 7.51 -5.77
C CYS A 106 -16.48 6.20 -6.45
N GLU A 107 -16.41 6.12 -7.78
CA GLU A 107 -16.69 4.88 -8.52
C GLU A 107 -15.67 3.78 -8.16
N GLU A 108 -14.37 4.10 -8.12
CA GLU A 108 -13.32 3.16 -7.72
C GLU A 108 -13.49 2.68 -6.26
N ILE A 109 -13.84 3.60 -5.34
CA ILE A 109 -14.12 3.27 -3.93
C ILE A 109 -15.30 2.30 -3.81
N LYS A 110 -16.38 2.53 -4.57
CA LYS A 110 -17.53 1.62 -4.65
C LYS A 110 -17.14 0.26 -5.21
N TYR A 111 -16.34 0.25 -6.27
CA TYR A 111 -15.86 -0.98 -6.89
C TYR A 111 -15.01 -1.82 -5.92
N MET A 112 -14.20 -1.16 -5.09
CA MET A 112 -13.39 -1.82 -4.05
C MET A 112 -14.20 -2.21 -2.79
N GLU A 113 -15.51 -1.92 -2.75
CA GLU A 113 -16.40 -2.20 -1.61
C GLU A 113 -15.91 -1.60 -0.28
N ILE A 114 -15.30 -0.43 -0.33
CA ILE A 114 -14.84 0.34 0.83
C ILE A 114 -15.63 1.64 1.00
N LYS A 115 -15.42 2.32 2.12
CA LYS A 115 -16.01 3.63 2.40
C LYS A 115 -14.97 4.74 2.19
N GLY A 116 -15.39 5.85 1.61
CA GLY A 116 -14.61 7.09 1.49
C GLY A 116 -15.22 8.19 2.35
N LEU A 117 -14.41 8.88 3.12
CA LEU A 117 -14.79 10.09 3.84
C LEU A 117 -13.95 11.26 3.31
N PHE A 118 -14.60 12.28 2.79
CA PHE A 118 -13.96 13.49 2.29
C PHE A 118 -14.17 14.62 3.29
N ILE A 119 -13.10 15.13 3.86
CA ILE A 119 -13.09 16.25 4.80
C ILE A 119 -12.54 17.46 4.06
N GLU A 120 -13.36 18.48 3.88
CA GLU A 120 -12.99 19.72 3.18
C GLU A 120 -13.10 20.93 4.12
N ASN A 121 -12.24 21.91 3.92
CA ASN A 121 -12.21 23.14 4.74
C ASN A 121 -13.23 24.20 4.28
N SER A 122 -13.95 23.96 3.19
CA SER A 122 -14.95 24.85 2.64
C SER A 122 -16.01 24.04 1.91
N GLU A 123 -17.19 24.65 1.76
CA GLU A 123 -18.27 24.04 0.99
C GLU A 123 -17.83 23.76 -0.46
N LYS A 124 -18.09 22.55 -0.92
CA LYS A 124 -17.81 22.09 -2.28
C LYS A 124 -19.07 21.54 -2.92
N THR A 125 -19.08 21.50 -4.25
CA THR A 125 -20.15 20.88 -5.03
C THR A 125 -20.31 19.42 -4.64
N CYS A 126 -21.52 18.97 -4.34
CA CYS A 126 -21.81 17.57 -4.10
C CYS A 126 -21.75 16.80 -5.43
N VAL A 127 -20.97 15.74 -5.46
CA VAL A 127 -20.85 14.86 -6.62
C VAL A 127 -21.85 13.72 -6.48
N GLU A 128 -22.36 13.21 -7.58
CA GLU A 128 -23.31 12.10 -7.59
C GLU A 128 -22.76 10.88 -6.81
N GLY A 129 -23.61 10.36 -5.93
CA GLY A 129 -23.25 9.20 -5.09
C GLY A 129 -22.55 9.55 -3.78
N MET A 130 -22.45 10.83 -3.44
CA MET A 130 -21.95 11.30 -2.14
C MET A 130 -23.11 11.86 -1.29
N GLU A 131 -23.03 11.61 0.00
CA GLU A 131 -23.82 12.35 1.00
C GLU A 131 -22.96 13.48 1.57
N ARG A 132 -23.57 14.66 1.75
CA ARG A 132 -22.86 15.84 2.23
C ARG A 132 -23.41 16.28 3.58
N TYR A 133 -22.49 16.56 4.50
CA TYR A 133 -22.78 17.18 5.78
C TYR A 133 -21.96 18.46 5.90
N ILE A 134 -22.61 19.56 6.34
CA ILE A 134 -21.96 20.85 6.58
C ILE A 134 -22.01 21.10 8.08
N ILE A 135 -20.85 21.34 8.67
CA ILE A 135 -20.72 21.76 10.07
C ILE A 135 -20.28 23.21 10.07
N ASP A 136 -21.14 24.09 10.55
CA ASP A 136 -20.87 25.53 10.64
C ASP A 136 -19.88 25.86 11.78
N LYS A 137 -19.40 27.12 11.80
CA LYS A 137 -18.51 27.65 12.85
C LYS A 137 -19.08 27.49 14.26
N ASP A 138 -20.39 27.52 14.39
CA ASP A 138 -21.12 27.31 15.65
C ASP A 138 -21.31 25.83 15.99
N LYS A 139 -20.69 24.93 15.23
CA LYS A 139 -20.80 23.47 15.35
C LYS A 139 -22.24 22.95 15.16
N CYS A 140 -23.05 23.69 14.43
CA CYS A 140 -24.37 23.27 14.01
C CYS A 140 -24.28 22.54 12.67
N GLU A 141 -25.03 21.44 12.56
CA GLU A 141 -25.15 20.69 11.31
C GLU A 141 -26.17 21.40 10.40
N ILE A 142 -25.78 21.68 9.16
CA ILE A 142 -26.65 22.26 8.13
C ILE A 142 -26.83 21.19 7.05
N TYR A 143 -28.08 20.90 6.80
CA TYR A 143 -28.50 19.93 5.77
C TYR A 143 -28.68 20.59 4.40
#